data_6915a65e615b57fc6df5dce03b5410b7
#
_entry.id   6915a65e615b57fc6df5dce03b5410b7
#
_cell.length_a   1.000
_cell.length_b   1.000
_cell.length_c   1.000
_cell.angle_alpha   90.00
_cell.angle_beta   90.00
_cell.angle_gamma   90.00
#
_symmetry.space_group_name_H-M   'P 1'
#
loop_
_entity.id
_entity.type
_entity.pdbx_description
1 polymer ?
#
loop_
_entity_poly.entity_id
_entity_poly.type
_entity_poly.pdbx_seq_one_letter_code
_entity_poly.pdbx_strand_id
1 'polypeptide(L)'
;MKTRFTILMLLAALFVVESSAQVIFPKGRDVEFGLQAHRGLSHRFPENTVLAFREAGKVPYYYGMETDVQMTKDGVLVCMHDYTLDRTTDFTGAVSDYTWAELRKAWIDGGTGWDEKYTHKLHIPTFKEYLKICKKYNLVPYVELKLISNEGIRKTIEMLHKMGFEGKYVLTSFKWDYLHEAAKYSNAPLEFMHVRYTPEIVDKLKGVKNAVARPMARRTTKELVDYCHSQGLMVECYGLPMRDSKYVETLRSWGVKGGTTNDYQWFEWLKK
;
A
#
# COMPACT_ATOMS: atom_id res chain seq x y z
N MET A 1 67.09 27.77 14.81
CA MET A 1 65.70 28.02 14.44
C MET A 1 65.10 26.75 13.82
N LYS A 2 64.25 26.04 14.54
CA LYS A 2 63.58 24.83 14.03
C LYS A 2 62.11 25.17 13.87
N THR A 3 61.66 25.33 12.63
CA THR A 3 60.25 25.61 12.28
C THR A 3 59.48 24.30 12.32
N ARG A 4 58.49 24.18 13.24
CA ARG A 4 57.58 23.04 13.29
C ARG A 4 56.37 23.35 12.39
N PHE A 5 56.23 22.59 11.34
CA PHE A 5 54.96 22.57 10.55
C PHE A 5 53.95 21.67 11.27
N THR A 6 52.86 22.27 11.76
CA THR A 6 51.70 21.54 12.30
C THR A 6 50.75 21.33 11.13
N ILE A 7 50.60 20.09 10.72
CA ILE A 7 49.57 19.69 9.72
C ILE A 7 48.25 19.53 10.46
N LEU A 8 47.31 20.44 10.19
CA LEU A 8 45.95 20.39 10.67
C LEU A 8 45.16 19.44 9.75
N MET A 9 44.89 18.19 10.17
CA MET A 9 43.95 17.31 9.48
C MET A 9 42.52 17.75 9.79
N LEU A 10 41.86 18.37 8.81
CA LEU A 10 40.39 18.58 8.85
C LEU A 10 39.71 17.23 8.53
N LEU A 11 39.19 16.58 9.55
CA LEU A 11 38.22 15.49 9.41
C LEU A 11 36.88 16.10 8.97
N ALA A 12 36.62 16.07 7.65
CA ALA A 12 35.28 16.30 7.14
C ALA A 12 34.41 15.09 7.49
N ALA A 13 33.63 15.20 8.55
CA ALA A 13 32.57 14.26 8.85
C ALA A 13 31.50 14.42 7.76
N LEU A 14 31.49 13.53 6.78
CA LEU A 14 30.37 13.35 5.86
C LEU A 14 29.18 12.86 6.69
N PHE A 15 28.30 13.80 7.08
CA PHE A 15 26.96 13.45 7.49
C PHE A 15 26.22 12.92 6.25
N VAL A 16 26.22 11.59 6.10
CA VAL A 16 25.24 10.91 5.25
C VAL A 16 23.90 11.11 5.94
N VAL A 17 23.13 12.07 5.44
CA VAL A 17 21.71 12.19 5.81
C VAL A 17 21.03 10.98 5.21
N GLU A 18 20.86 9.93 6.00
CA GLU A 18 20.00 8.80 5.65
C GLU A 18 18.57 9.34 5.49
N SER A 19 18.17 9.54 4.25
CA SER A 19 16.77 9.78 3.91
C SER A 19 16.03 8.44 3.98
N SER A 20 15.76 7.96 5.19
CA SER A 20 14.83 6.84 5.36
C SER A 20 13.44 7.31 4.95
N ALA A 21 12.77 6.51 4.11
CA ALA A 21 11.36 6.73 3.78
C ALA A 21 10.56 6.76 5.09
N GLN A 22 10.07 7.94 5.47
CA GLN A 22 9.24 8.07 6.66
C GLN A 22 7.82 7.66 6.29
N VAL A 23 7.35 6.56 6.86
CA VAL A 23 5.91 6.26 6.82
C VAL A 23 5.19 7.40 7.56
N ILE A 24 4.28 8.06 6.86
CA ILE A 24 3.59 9.23 7.38
C ILE A 24 2.36 8.74 8.13
N PHE A 25 2.47 8.65 9.44
CA PHE A 25 1.33 8.35 10.30
C PHE A 25 0.37 9.55 10.37
N PRO A 26 -0.95 9.34 10.24
CA PRO A 26 -1.93 10.40 10.45
C PRO A 26 -1.80 10.97 11.85
N LYS A 27 -1.92 12.31 12.01
CA LYS A 27 -1.93 12.96 13.32
C LYS A 27 -2.95 12.29 14.26
N GLY A 28 -2.54 11.94 15.48
CA GLY A 28 -3.39 11.35 16.51
C GLY A 28 -3.50 9.83 16.47
N ARG A 29 -2.78 9.15 15.59
CA ARG A 29 -2.60 7.71 15.63
C ARG A 29 -1.12 7.41 15.85
N ASP A 30 -0.76 7.24 17.10
CA ASP A 30 0.56 6.72 17.48
C ASP A 30 0.52 5.20 17.25
N VAL A 31 1.01 4.75 16.11
CA VAL A 31 0.87 3.35 15.71
C VAL A 31 2.26 2.77 15.58
N GLU A 32 2.66 2.03 16.59
CA GLU A 32 3.92 1.30 16.57
C GLU A 32 3.96 0.23 15.46
N PHE A 33 2.77 -0.29 15.07
CA PHE A 33 2.58 -1.22 13.97
C PHE A 33 1.30 -0.88 13.19
N GLY A 34 1.45 -0.46 11.94
CA GLY A 34 0.34 0.03 11.12
C GLY A 34 -0.47 -1.07 10.44
N LEU A 35 -1.70 -1.30 10.86
CA LEU A 35 -2.62 -2.16 10.12
C LEU A 35 -3.26 -1.41 8.95
N GLN A 36 -3.28 -2.06 7.80
CA GLN A 36 -3.97 -1.58 6.60
C GLN A 36 -5.11 -2.53 6.24
N ALA A 37 -6.30 -1.98 6.03
CA ALA A 37 -7.45 -2.75 5.57
C ALA A 37 -7.26 -3.13 4.09
N HIS A 38 -7.02 -4.42 3.80
CA HIS A 38 -6.77 -4.94 2.46
C HIS A 38 -8.07 -4.97 1.64
N ARG A 39 -8.17 -4.13 0.63
CA ARG A 39 -9.38 -3.93 -0.21
C ARG A 39 -10.62 -3.55 0.63
N GLY A 40 -10.39 -2.78 1.70
CA GLY A 40 -11.37 -2.53 2.75
C GLY A 40 -11.45 -3.66 3.78
N LEU A 41 -12.58 -3.82 4.46
CA LEU A 41 -12.84 -4.92 5.41
C LEU A 41 -13.29 -6.17 4.64
N SER A 42 -12.41 -6.68 3.76
CA SER A 42 -12.74 -7.64 2.71
C SER A 42 -13.01 -9.07 3.20
N HIS A 43 -12.72 -9.40 4.46
CA HIS A 43 -13.13 -10.69 5.02
C HIS A 43 -14.66 -10.77 5.27
N ARG A 44 -15.32 -9.63 5.43
CA ARG A 44 -16.74 -9.54 5.81
C ARG A 44 -17.63 -8.90 4.78
N PHE A 45 -17.06 -8.12 3.89
CA PHE A 45 -17.76 -7.35 2.87
C PHE A 45 -17.05 -7.50 1.53
N PRO A 46 -17.77 -7.47 0.40
CA PRO A 46 -17.16 -7.66 -0.91
C PRO A 46 -15.97 -6.71 -1.16
N GLU A 47 -14.83 -7.28 -1.52
CA GLU A 47 -13.56 -6.59 -1.71
C GLU A 47 -13.68 -5.40 -2.68
N ASN A 48 -12.87 -4.36 -2.45
CA ASN A 48 -12.83 -3.17 -3.30
C ASN A 48 -14.21 -2.53 -3.56
N THR A 49 -15.12 -2.54 -2.59
CA THR A 49 -16.42 -1.88 -2.67
C THR A 49 -16.54 -0.68 -1.74
N VAL A 50 -17.44 0.26 -2.06
CA VAL A 50 -17.79 1.39 -1.15
C VAL A 50 -18.21 0.87 0.22
N LEU A 51 -18.91 -0.27 0.27
CA LEU A 51 -19.33 -0.89 1.53
C LEU A 51 -18.13 -1.36 2.35
N ALA A 52 -17.23 -2.17 1.77
CA ALA A 52 -16.02 -2.66 2.45
C ALA A 52 -15.13 -1.52 2.94
N PHE A 53 -14.99 -0.47 2.14
CA PHE A 53 -14.21 0.72 2.51
C PHE A 53 -14.83 1.49 3.68
N ARG A 54 -16.17 1.71 3.67
CA ARG A 54 -16.86 2.39 4.76
C ARG A 54 -16.80 1.60 6.06
N GLU A 55 -16.98 0.29 6.00
CA GLU A 55 -16.91 -0.56 7.18
C GLU A 55 -15.49 -0.64 7.75
N ALA A 56 -14.46 -0.69 6.89
CA ALA A 56 -13.07 -0.55 7.33
C ALA A 56 -12.82 0.81 8.02
N GLY A 57 -13.36 1.89 7.47
CA GLY A 57 -13.21 3.23 8.02
C GLY A 57 -13.75 3.41 9.43
N LYS A 58 -14.76 2.63 9.83
CA LYS A 58 -15.33 2.64 11.18
C LYS A 58 -14.45 1.95 12.21
N VAL A 59 -13.47 1.16 11.78
CA VAL A 59 -12.58 0.39 12.65
C VAL A 59 -11.44 1.29 13.15
N PRO A 60 -11.30 1.52 14.47
CA PRO A 60 -10.32 2.45 15.01
C PRO A 60 -8.86 1.96 14.88
N TYR A 61 -8.66 0.67 14.61
CA TYR A 61 -7.34 0.03 14.55
C TYR A 61 -6.65 0.14 13.18
N TYR A 62 -7.40 0.45 12.11
CA TYR A 62 -6.77 0.70 10.82
C TYR A 62 -6.24 2.13 10.76
N TYR A 63 -4.97 2.29 10.40
CA TYR A 63 -4.41 3.59 10.08
C TYR A 63 -4.38 3.86 8.58
N GLY A 64 -4.38 2.80 7.79
CA GLY A 64 -4.41 2.85 6.33
C GLY A 64 -5.49 1.96 5.75
N MET A 65 -5.84 2.24 4.52
CA MET A 65 -6.75 1.44 3.72
C MET A 65 -6.12 1.19 2.37
N GLU A 66 -6.11 -0.06 1.96
CA GLU A 66 -5.52 -0.45 0.68
C GLU A 66 -6.59 -0.66 -0.36
N THR A 67 -6.28 -0.35 -1.61
CA THR A 67 -7.08 -0.62 -2.80
C THR A 67 -6.21 -0.79 -4.03
N ASP A 68 -6.73 -1.50 -5.01
CA ASP A 68 -6.13 -1.77 -6.30
C ASP A 68 -6.67 -0.80 -7.35
N VAL A 69 -5.81 -0.05 -8.05
CA VAL A 69 -6.23 0.94 -9.04
C VAL A 69 -5.95 0.46 -10.46
N GLN A 70 -6.99 0.54 -11.28
CA GLN A 70 -6.93 0.35 -12.73
C GLN A 70 -7.60 1.53 -13.44
N MET A 71 -7.46 1.61 -14.77
CA MET A 71 -8.00 2.70 -15.58
C MET A 71 -8.87 2.16 -16.70
N THR A 72 -10.08 2.72 -16.84
CA THR A 72 -11.00 2.42 -17.94
C THR A 72 -10.48 2.93 -19.28
N LYS A 73 -11.11 2.49 -20.38
CA LYS A 73 -10.80 2.90 -21.75
C LYS A 73 -10.84 4.42 -21.96
N ASP A 74 -11.75 5.10 -21.29
CA ASP A 74 -11.92 6.57 -21.32
C ASP A 74 -11.19 7.32 -20.20
N GLY A 75 -10.30 6.61 -19.46
CA GLY A 75 -9.37 7.21 -18.51
C GLY A 75 -9.91 7.47 -17.11
N VAL A 76 -11.02 6.84 -16.71
CA VAL A 76 -11.52 6.90 -15.34
C VAL A 76 -10.79 5.88 -14.47
N LEU A 77 -10.31 6.31 -13.30
CA LEU A 77 -9.66 5.42 -12.33
C LEU A 77 -10.71 4.72 -11.46
N VAL A 78 -10.60 3.39 -11.36
CA VAL A 78 -11.53 2.51 -10.63
C VAL A 78 -10.79 1.58 -9.69
N CYS A 79 -11.50 1.03 -8.69
CA CYS A 79 -10.94 0.08 -7.73
C CYS A 79 -11.29 -1.35 -8.15
N MET A 80 -10.29 -2.09 -8.65
CA MET A 80 -10.44 -3.47 -9.13
C MET A 80 -9.11 -4.22 -9.02
N HIS A 81 -9.14 -5.42 -8.39
CA HIS A 81 -7.93 -6.20 -8.18
C HIS A 81 -7.49 -6.99 -9.40
N ASP A 82 -8.37 -7.82 -9.94
CA ASP A 82 -8.01 -8.76 -10.99
C ASP A 82 -7.78 -8.05 -12.34
N TYR A 83 -7.01 -8.67 -13.20
CA TYR A 83 -6.76 -8.17 -14.55
C TYR A 83 -8.03 -8.21 -15.41
N THR A 84 -8.99 -9.06 -15.05
CA THR A 84 -10.30 -9.17 -15.68
C THR A 84 -11.43 -9.05 -14.65
N LEU A 85 -12.62 -8.76 -15.12
CA LEU A 85 -13.83 -8.53 -14.31
C LEU A 85 -14.48 -9.83 -13.81
N ASP A 86 -14.14 -10.95 -14.43
CA ASP A 86 -14.84 -12.24 -14.41
C ASP A 86 -15.07 -12.84 -13.01
N ARG A 87 -14.14 -12.64 -12.06
CA ARG A 87 -14.22 -13.25 -10.72
C ARG A 87 -15.15 -12.49 -9.78
N THR A 88 -15.28 -11.20 -9.98
CA THR A 88 -15.90 -10.31 -8.98
C THR A 88 -17.12 -9.57 -9.48
N THR A 89 -17.43 -9.69 -10.77
CA THR A 89 -18.56 -8.97 -11.40
C THR A 89 -19.30 -9.86 -12.42
N ASP A 90 -20.50 -9.44 -12.81
CA ASP A 90 -21.29 -10.00 -13.88
C ASP A 90 -20.78 -9.64 -15.30
N PHE A 91 -19.66 -8.88 -15.39
CA PHE A 91 -18.98 -8.55 -16.64
C PHE A 91 -17.75 -9.44 -16.83
N THR A 92 -17.25 -9.53 -18.08
CA THR A 92 -16.04 -10.29 -18.46
C THR A 92 -15.01 -9.37 -19.12
N GLY A 93 -13.76 -9.82 -19.25
CA GLY A 93 -12.69 -9.06 -19.90
C GLY A 93 -12.03 -8.00 -19.03
N ALA A 94 -11.18 -7.17 -19.60
CA ALA A 94 -10.38 -6.22 -18.86
C ALA A 94 -11.14 -4.91 -18.56
N VAL A 95 -10.77 -4.25 -17.45
CA VAL A 95 -11.28 -2.89 -17.11
C VAL A 95 -11.04 -1.91 -18.27
N SER A 96 -9.89 -2.01 -18.94
CA SER A 96 -9.50 -1.14 -20.06
C SER A 96 -10.31 -1.34 -21.34
N ASP A 97 -11.12 -2.40 -21.43
CA ASP A 97 -11.97 -2.66 -22.59
C ASP A 97 -13.25 -1.80 -22.56
N TYR A 98 -13.62 -1.30 -21.40
CA TYR A 98 -14.86 -0.58 -21.12
C TYR A 98 -14.63 0.90 -20.83
N THR A 99 -15.56 1.74 -21.30
CA THR A 99 -15.72 3.10 -20.79
C THR A 99 -16.34 3.08 -19.39
N TRP A 100 -16.19 4.15 -18.63
CA TRP A 100 -16.86 4.26 -17.33
C TRP A 100 -18.39 4.19 -17.45
N ALA A 101 -18.95 4.78 -18.51
CA ALA A 101 -20.40 4.74 -18.75
C ALA A 101 -20.94 3.31 -18.93
N GLU A 102 -20.13 2.40 -19.45
CA GLU A 102 -20.41 0.97 -19.55
C GLU A 102 -20.15 0.26 -18.24
N LEU A 103 -18.92 0.39 -17.70
CA LEU A 103 -18.43 -0.36 -16.54
C LEU A 103 -19.24 -0.09 -15.26
N ARG A 104 -19.74 1.12 -15.07
CA ARG A 104 -20.60 1.48 -13.93
C ARG A 104 -21.91 0.69 -13.83
N LYS A 105 -22.29 -0.03 -14.87
CA LYS A 105 -23.47 -0.89 -14.90
C LYS A 105 -23.21 -2.29 -14.37
N ALA A 106 -21.93 -2.67 -14.27
CA ALA A 106 -21.54 -3.97 -13.73
C ALA A 106 -21.90 -4.09 -12.25
N TRP A 107 -22.41 -5.23 -11.86
CA TRP A 107 -22.70 -5.57 -10.47
C TRP A 107 -21.54 -6.39 -9.89
N ILE A 108 -21.27 -6.19 -8.62
CA ILE A 108 -20.39 -7.09 -7.85
C ILE A 108 -21.20 -8.34 -7.54
N ASP A 109 -20.72 -9.51 -8.00
CA ASP A 109 -21.38 -10.80 -7.85
C ASP A 109 -20.44 -11.91 -7.35
N GLY A 110 -19.22 -11.57 -6.93
CA GLY A 110 -18.23 -12.52 -6.46
C GLY A 110 -17.10 -11.88 -5.67
N GLY A 111 -16.03 -12.64 -5.48
CA GLY A 111 -14.82 -12.19 -4.81
C GLY A 111 -14.80 -12.43 -3.30
N THR A 112 -13.74 -11.96 -2.63
CA THR A 112 -13.58 -12.11 -1.19
C THR A 112 -14.66 -11.32 -0.46
N GLY A 113 -15.29 -11.95 0.55
CA GLY A 113 -16.33 -11.32 1.38
C GLY A 113 -17.68 -11.12 0.71
N TRP A 114 -17.83 -11.61 -0.53
CA TRP A 114 -19.13 -11.62 -1.20
C TRP A 114 -20.10 -12.63 -0.58
N ASP A 115 -21.39 -12.31 -0.63
CA ASP A 115 -22.51 -13.11 -0.12
C ASP A 115 -23.73 -12.77 -1.01
N GLU A 116 -24.62 -13.75 -1.26
CA GLU A 116 -25.80 -13.61 -2.11
C GLU A 116 -26.70 -12.42 -1.73
N LYS A 117 -26.70 -12.01 -0.46
CA LYS A 117 -27.44 -10.81 0.00
C LYS A 117 -26.99 -9.51 -0.67
N TYR A 118 -25.81 -9.51 -1.34
CA TYR A 118 -25.28 -8.35 -2.06
C TYR A 118 -25.59 -8.37 -3.56
N THR A 119 -26.23 -9.43 -4.07
CA THR A 119 -26.62 -9.56 -5.49
C THR A 119 -27.34 -8.28 -5.95
N HIS A 120 -26.90 -7.71 -7.07
CA HIS A 120 -27.39 -6.47 -7.68
C HIS A 120 -27.47 -5.24 -6.73
N LYS A 121 -26.60 -5.15 -5.75
CA LYS A 121 -26.59 -4.04 -4.79
C LYS A 121 -25.32 -3.20 -4.79
N LEU A 122 -24.23 -3.75 -5.29
CA LEU A 122 -22.91 -3.13 -5.24
C LEU A 122 -22.29 -3.03 -6.63
N HIS A 123 -21.60 -1.92 -6.90
CA HIS A 123 -20.92 -1.65 -8.14
C HIS A 123 -19.42 -1.44 -7.89
N ILE A 124 -18.64 -1.47 -8.96
CA ILE A 124 -17.22 -1.10 -8.96
C ILE A 124 -17.11 0.38 -8.56
N PRO A 125 -16.36 0.73 -7.50
CA PRO A 125 -16.15 2.12 -7.12
C PRO A 125 -15.15 2.81 -8.04
N THR A 126 -15.32 4.12 -8.20
CA THR A 126 -14.24 4.98 -8.69
C THR A 126 -13.18 5.18 -7.61
N PHE A 127 -11.95 5.39 -8.02
CA PHE A 127 -10.87 5.76 -7.10
C PHE A 127 -11.16 7.03 -6.30
N LYS A 128 -11.90 7.97 -6.91
CA LYS A 128 -12.37 9.18 -6.22
C LYS A 128 -13.32 8.87 -5.05
N GLU A 129 -14.20 7.88 -5.15
CA GLU A 129 -15.09 7.46 -4.07
C GLU A 129 -14.30 6.85 -2.91
N TYR A 130 -13.32 5.98 -3.22
CA TYR A 130 -12.39 5.46 -2.23
C TYR A 130 -11.65 6.59 -1.48
N LEU A 131 -11.07 7.55 -2.18
CA LEU A 131 -10.36 8.68 -1.57
C LEU A 131 -11.27 9.55 -0.67
N LYS A 132 -12.54 9.76 -1.06
CA LYS A 132 -13.51 10.44 -0.20
C LYS A 132 -13.72 9.70 1.13
N ILE A 133 -13.72 8.37 1.09
CA ILE A 133 -13.88 7.55 2.30
C ILE A 133 -12.61 7.63 3.15
N CYS A 134 -11.41 7.50 2.56
CA CYS A 134 -10.15 7.70 3.28
C CYS A 134 -10.13 9.07 3.99
N LYS A 135 -10.54 10.13 3.29
CA LYS A 135 -10.60 11.48 3.86
C LYS A 135 -11.58 11.59 5.03
N LYS A 136 -12.80 11.01 4.87
CA LYS A 136 -13.82 11.01 5.91
C LYS A 136 -13.36 10.35 7.20
N TYR A 137 -12.63 9.25 7.11
CA TYR A 137 -12.20 8.46 8.26
C TYR A 137 -10.74 8.69 8.67
N ASN A 138 -10.08 9.68 8.07
CA ASN A 138 -8.67 10.01 8.32
C ASN A 138 -7.73 8.79 8.19
N LEU A 139 -7.89 8.03 7.10
CA LEU A 139 -7.06 6.88 6.76
C LEU A 139 -6.02 7.25 5.71
N VAL A 140 -4.82 6.68 5.80
CA VAL A 140 -3.79 6.77 4.77
C VAL A 140 -4.19 5.89 3.58
N PRO A 141 -4.32 6.44 2.36
CA PRO A 141 -4.49 5.62 1.17
C PRO A 141 -3.24 4.78 0.87
N TYR A 142 -3.38 3.47 0.80
CA TYR A 142 -2.42 2.53 0.25
C TYR A 142 -2.91 2.13 -1.13
N VAL A 143 -2.16 2.48 -2.16
CA VAL A 143 -2.64 2.39 -3.55
C VAL A 143 -1.79 1.42 -4.33
N GLU A 144 -2.32 0.23 -4.62
CA GLU A 144 -1.66 -0.71 -5.51
C GLU A 144 -1.89 -0.32 -6.98
N LEU A 145 -0.79 -0.05 -7.67
CA LEU A 145 -0.80 0.17 -9.11
C LEU A 145 -0.84 -1.19 -9.82
N LYS A 146 -2.02 -1.57 -10.32
CA LYS A 146 -2.26 -2.90 -10.94
C LYS A 146 -1.96 -2.89 -12.44
N LEU A 147 -2.95 -3.14 -13.27
CA LEU A 147 -2.83 -3.07 -14.71
C LEU A 147 -3.16 -1.64 -15.17
N ILE A 148 -2.16 -0.80 -15.23
CA ILE A 148 -2.33 0.64 -15.47
C ILE A 148 -1.21 1.17 -16.36
N SER A 149 -1.53 2.12 -17.26
CA SER A 149 -0.54 2.78 -18.10
C SER A 149 0.25 3.86 -17.32
N ASN A 150 1.36 4.34 -17.88
CA ASN A 150 2.11 5.47 -17.31
C ASN A 150 1.21 6.73 -17.15
N GLU A 151 0.30 6.96 -18.09
CA GLU A 151 -0.69 8.03 -17.98
C GLU A 151 -1.63 7.80 -16.77
N GLY A 152 -2.08 6.56 -16.57
CA GLY A 152 -2.91 6.19 -15.43
C GLY A 152 -2.18 6.34 -14.10
N ILE A 153 -0.89 6.01 -14.03
CA ILE A 153 -0.05 6.25 -12.84
C ILE A 153 -0.01 7.74 -12.52
N ARG A 154 0.29 8.59 -13.52
CA ARG A 154 0.30 10.04 -13.35
C ARG A 154 -1.06 10.57 -12.89
N LYS A 155 -2.16 10.16 -13.53
CA LYS A 155 -3.53 10.54 -13.14
C LYS A 155 -3.88 10.10 -11.71
N THR A 156 -3.40 8.94 -11.27
CA THR A 156 -3.60 8.46 -9.90
C THR A 156 -2.96 9.42 -8.89
N ILE A 157 -1.71 9.82 -9.13
CA ILE A 157 -0.98 10.74 -8.27
C ILE A 157 -1.62 12.13 -8.29
N GLU A 158 -1.97 12.65 -9.48
CA GLU A 158 -2.66 13.93 -9.61
C GLU A 158 -3.99 13.95 -8.83
N MET A 159 -4.75 12.84 -8.86
CA MET A 159 -6.00 12.75 -8.10
C MET A 159 -5.75 12.72 -6.60
N LEU A 160 -4.73 12.01 -6.11
CA LEU A 160 -4.31 12.02 -4.72
C LEU A 160 -3.99 13.44 -4.25
N HIS A 161 -3.17 14.19 -5.01
CA HIS A 161 -2.81 15.57 -4.69
C HIS A 161 -4.04 16.49 -4.72
N LYS A 162 -4.86 16.43 -5.78
CA LYS A 162 -6.10 17.21 -5.90
C LYS A 162 -7.10 16.96 -4.77
N MET A 163 -7.12 15.75 -4.22
CA MET A 163 -7.98 15.37 -3.08
C MET A 163 -7.38 15.74 -1.70
N GLY A 164 -6.15 16.30 -1.68
CA GLY A 164 -5.47 16.76 -0.46
C GLY A 164 -4.71 15.67 0.29
N PHE A 165 -4.24 14.65 -0.42
CA PHE A 165 -3.40 13.58 0.13
C PHE A 165 -1.91 13.76 -0.15
N GLU A 166 -1.48 14.89 -0.71
CA GLU A 166 -0.05 15.12 -0.93
C GLU A 166 0.76 14.88 0.34
N GLY A 167 1.80 14.02 0.24
CA GLY A 167 2.59 13.57 1.39
C GLY A 167 1.86 12.67 2.40
N LYS A 168 0.68 12.12 2.07
CA LYS A 168 -0.16 11.34 2.99
C LYS A 168 -0.74 10.09 2.34
N TYR A 169 0.01 9.43 1.47
CA TYR A 169 -0.37 8.18 0.81
C TYR A 169 0.85 7.33 0.56
N VAL A 170 0.65 6.07 0.27
CA VAL A 170 1.67 5.09 -0.08
C VAL A 170 1.31 4.49 -1.44
N LEU A 171 2.29 4.34 -2.31
CA LEU A 171 2.15 3.62 -3.57
C LEU A 171 2.80 2.25 -3.45
N THR A 172 2.10 1.22 -3.90
CA THR A 172 2.59 -0.15 -3.84
C THR A 172 2.39 -0.84 -5.19
N SER A 173 3.29 -1.75 -5.57
CA SER A 173 3.16 -2.58 -6.78
C SER A 173 4.08 -3.79 -6.74
N PHE A 174 3.65 -4.87 -7.44
CA PHE A 174 4.53 -5.98 -7.81
C PHE A 174 5.42 -5.68 -9.03
N LYS A 175 5.16 -4.55 -9.72
CA LYS A 175 5.90 -4.11 -10.90
C LYS A 175 6.82 -2.96 -10.54
N TRP A 176 8.12 -3.22 -10.54
CA TRP A 176 9.13 -2.23 -10.20
C TRP A 176 9.08 -1.01 -11.13
N ASP A 177 8.84 -1.23 -12.43
CA ASP A 177 8.75 -0.14 -13.42
C ASP A 177 7.60 0.83 -13.12
N TYR A 178 6.51 0.37 -12.52
CA TYR A 178 5.39 1.23 -12.11
C TYR A 178 5.79 2.17 -10.97
N LEU A 179 6.56 1.67 -10.02
CA LEU A 179 7.09 2.49 -8.92
C LEU A 179 8.14 3.49 -9.41
N HIS A 180 9.00 3.08 -10.35
CA HIS A 180 9.94 3.98 -11.02
C HIS A 180 9.22 5.10 -11.80
N GLU A 181 8.15 4.77 -12.50
CA GLU A 181 7.33 5.78 -13.17
C GLU A 181 6.68 6.73 -12.16
N ALA A 182 6.10 6.17 -11.08
CA ALA A 182 5.47 6.95 -10.01
C ALA A 182 6.44 7.90 -9.30
N ALA A 183 7.70 7.50 -9.13
CA ALA A 183 8.76 8.32 -8.53
C ALA A 183 9.02 9.65 -9.26
N LYS A 184 8.65 9.74 -10.54
CA LYS A 184 8.77 10.99 -11.33
C LYS A 184 7.77 12.07 -10.89
N TYR A 185 6.67 11.68 -10.27
CA TYR A 185 5.54 12.55 -9.94
C TYR A 185 5.27 12.65 -8.44
N SER A 186 5.94 11.82 -7.61
CA SER A 186 5.64 11.69 -6.19
C SER A 186 6.89 11.48 -5.35
N ASN A 187 6.86 12.04 -4.12
CA ASN A 187 7.82 11.74 -3.06
C ASN A 187 7.20 10.81 -1.98
N ALA A 188 6.08 10.16 -2.26
CA ALA A 188 5.46 9.20 -1.35
C ALA A 188 6.35 7.95 -1.15
N PRO A 189 6.18 7.20 -0.06
CA PRO A 189 6.75 5.87 0.08
C PRO A 189 6.36 4.97 -1.10
N LEU A 190 7.33 4.23 -1.63
CA LEU A 190 7.19 3.33 -2.78
C LEU A 190 7.44 1.90 -2.31
N GLU A 191 6.38 1.13 -2.11
CA GLU A 191 6.46 -0.22 -1.61
C GLU A 191 6.55 -1.24 -2.74
N PHE A 192 7.69 -1.86 -2.87
CA PHE A 192 7.86 -2.95 -3.82
C PHE A 192 7.41 -4.26 -3.20
N MET A 193 6.36 -4.85 -3.73
CA MET A 193 5.86 -6.17 -3.32
C MET A 193 6.54 -7.28 -4.09
N HIS A 194 6.96 -8.32 -3.37
CA HIS A 194 7.45 -9.54 -4.00
C HIS A 194 7.20 -10.76 -3.12
N VAL A 195 6.82 -11.88 -3.75
CA VAL A 195 6.46 -13.12 -3.03
C VAL A 195 7.68 -13.75 -2.34
N ARG A 196 8.86 -13.66 -2.97
CA ARG A 196 10.14 -14.16 -2.43
C ARG A 196 11.15 -13.02 -2.45
N TYR A 197 11.29 -12.35 -1.35
CA TYR A 197 12.34 -11.37 -1.19
C TYR A 197 13.70 -12.04 -1.06
N THR A 198 14.67 -11.58 -1.83
CA THR A 198 16.06 -12.04 -1.81
C THR A 198 16.99 -10.85 -1.61
N PRO A 199 18.26 -11.06 -1.21
CA PRO A 199 19.24 -9.97 -1.11
C PRO A 199 19.34 -9.14 -2.39
N GLU A 200 19.25 -9.76 -3.57
CA GLU A 200 19.33 -9.05 -4.86
C GLU A 200 18.13 -8.10 -5.06
N ILE A 201 16.94 -8.43 -4.52
CA ILE A 201 15.79 -7.52 -4.55
C ILE A 201 16.03 -6.35 -3.59
N VAL A 202 16.54 -6.62 -2.39
CA VAL A 202 16.88 -5.57 -1.42
C VAL A 202 17.92 -4.62 -2.00
N ASP A 203 18.95 -5.16 -2.66
CA ASP A 203 20.01 -4.35 -3.31
C ASP A 203 19.47 -3.45 -4.43
N LYS A 204 18.44 -3.89 -5.16
CA LYS A 204 17.75 -3.04 -6.15
C LYS A 204 17.02 -1.87 -5.53
N LEU A 205 16.52 -2.00 -4.31
CA LEU A 205 15.82 -0.94 -3.59
C LEU A 205 16.78 0.03 -2.92
N LYS A 206 18.00 -0.41 -2.64
CA LYS A 206 19.03 0.40 -2.01
C LYS A 206 19.32 1.66 -2.81
N GLY A 207 19.26 2.80 -2.15
CA GLY A 207 19.50 4.10 -2.80
C GLY A 207 18.31 4.64 -3.60
N VAL A 208 17.21 3.90 -3.71
CA VAL A 208 15.97 4.44 -4.28
C VAL A 208 15.27 5.27 -3.22
N LYS A 209 15.09 6.55 -3.50
CA LYS A 209 14.44 7.48 -2.58
C LYS A 209 13.03 6.98 -2.21
N ASN A 210 12.74 6.94 -0.92
CA ASN A 210 11.46 6.52 -0.36
C ASN A 210 11.05 5.06 -0.64
N ALA A 211 11.98 4.19 -1.04
CA ALA A 211 11.70 2.78 -1.22
C ALA A 211 11.43 2.09 0.13
N VAL A 212 10.43 1.21 0.14
CA VAL A 212 10.06 0.36 1.27
C VAL A 212 10.03 -1.09 0.79
N ALA A 213 10.63 -1.99 1.54
CA ALA A 213 10.56 -3.42 1.27
C ALA A 213 9.19 -3.96 1.74
N ARG A 214 8.45 -4.62 0.82
CA ARG A 214 7.13 -5.19 1.15
C ARG A 214 7.04 -6.68 0.81
N PRO A 215 7.71 -7.54 1.60
CA PRO A 215 7.64 -8.98 1.42
C PRO A 215 6.28 -9.57 1.82
N MET A 216 5.99 -10.78 1.31
CA MET A 216 4.87 -11.59 1.79
C MET A 216 5.08 -11.97 3.26
N ALA A 217 4.11 -11.67 4.13
CA ALA A 217 4.24 -11.87 5.58
C ALA A 217 4.74 -13.28 5.94
N ARG A 218 4.07 -14.34 5.45
CA ARG A 218 4.43 -15.74 5.76
C ARG A 218 5.78 -16.22 5.20
N ARG A 219 6.48 -15.40 4.44
CA ARG A 219 7.81 -15.67 3.89
C ARG A 219 8.88 -14.71 4.42
N THR A 220 8.48 -13.86 5.34
CA THR A 220 9.40 -12.91 6.00
C THR A 220 10.12 -13.61 7.14
N THR A 221 11.44 -13.49 7.16
CA THR A 221 12.29 -14.02 8.24
C THR A 221 12.99 -12.87 8.94
N LYS A 222 13.52 -13.13 10.16
CA LYS A 222 14.27 -12.13 10.89
C LYS A 222 15.52 -11.67 10.12
N GLU A 223 16.22 -12.62 9.50
CA GLU A 223 17.43 -12.33 8.71
C GLU A 223 17.13 -11.39 7.54
N LEU A 224 15.98 -11.58 6.86
CA LEU A 224 15.54 -10.69 5.79
C LEU A 224 15.26 -9.28 6.33
N VAL A 225 14.55 -9.17 7.45
CA VAL A 225 14.22 -7.87 8.06
C VAL A 225 15.50 -7.16 8.50
N ASP A 226 16.41 -7.86 9.18
CA ASP A 226 17.72 -7.31 9.60
C ASP A 226 18.53 -6.85 8.39
N TYR A 227 18.51 -7.61 7.28
CA TYR A 227 19.21 -7.23 6.05
C TYR A 227 18.60 -5.97 5.43
N CYS A 228 17.27 -5.88 5.31
CA CYS A 228 16.60 -4.66 4.84
C CYS A 228 17.00 -3.44 5.69
N HIS A 229 16.95 -3.57 7.02
CA HIS A 229 17.32 -2.48 7.93
C HIS A 229 18.79 -2.09 7.78
N SER A 230 19.71 -3.06 7.61
CA SER A 230 21.14 -2.77 7.36
C SER A 230 21.39 -2.00 6.07
N GLN A 231 20.47 -2.07 5.12
CA GLN A 231 20.49 -1.31 3.88
C GLN A 231 19.68 0.01 3.95
N GLY A 232 19.20 0.40 5.15
CA GLY A 232 18.42 1.62 5.36
C GLY A 232 16.97 1.53 4.86
N LEU A 233 16.46 0.31 4.59
CA LEU A 233 15.09 0.11 4.12
C LEU A 233 14.15 -0.19 5.28
N MET A 234 13.01 0.48 5.29
CA MET A 234 11.87 0.11 6.13
C MET A 234 11.22 -1.16 5.57
N VAL A 235 10.60 -1.95 6.45
CA VAL A 235 9.86 -3.17 6.08
C VAL A 235 8.41 -3.06 6.52
N GLU A 236 7.49 -3.21 5.58
CA GLU A 236 6.08 -3.54 5.81
C GLU A 236 5.74 -4.85 5.10
N CYS A 237 4.71 -5.55 5.53
CA CYS A 237 4.35 -6.83 4.93
C CYS A 237 3.00 -6.77 4.22
N TYR A 238 2.81 -7.55 3.15
CA TYR A 238 1.47 -7.81 2.65
C TYR A 238 0.99 -9.20 3.06
N GLY A 239 -0.34 -9.36 3.17
CA GLY A 239 -0.98 -10.62 3.49
C GLY A 239 -0.70 -11.12 4.91
N LEU A 240 -0.89 -10.26 5.92
CA LEU A 240 -0.78 -10.67 7.32
C LEU A 240 -1.78 -11.80 7.61
N PRO A 241 -1.34 -12.89 8.26
CA PRO A 241 -2.21 -14.02 8.55
C PRO A 241 -3.27 -13.67 9.59
N MET A 242 -4.55 -13.72 9.21
CA MET A 242 -5.67 -13.34 10.07
C MET A 242 -5.82 -14.18 11.35
N ARG A 243 -5.43 -15.45 11.33
CA ARG A 243 -5.63 -16.38 12.47
C ARG A 243 -4.35 -16.71 13.21
N ASP A 244 -3.34 -15.87 13.08
CA ASP A 244 -2.02 -16.11 13.64
C ASP A 244 -1.44 -14.79 14.18
N SER A 245 -2.12 -14.22 15.19
CA SER A 245 -1.71 -12.96 15.82
C SER A 245 -0.32 -13.06 16.43
N LYS A 246 0.05 -14.24 16.96
CA LYS A 246 1.37 -14.47 17.54
C LYS A 246 2.49 -14.32 16.50
N TYR A 247 2.25 -14.78 15.27
CA TYR A 247 3.21 -14.58 14.19
C TYR A 247 3.32 -13.10 13.80
N VAL A 248 2.21 -12.37 13.79
CA VAL A 248 2.23 -10.91 13.52
C VAL A 248 2.95 -10.15 14.63
N GLU A 249 2.77 -10.53 15.91
CA GLU A 249 3.58 -10.00 17.02
C GLU A 249 5.07 -10.30 16.84
N THR A 250 5.40 -11.47 16.32
CA THR A 250 6.79 -11.83 15.99
C THR A 250 7.36 -10.93 14.89
N LEU A 251 6.61 -10.69 13.80
CA LEU A 251 7.02 -9.74 12.74
C LEU A 251 7.27 -8.34 13.32
N ARG A 252 6.37 -7.87 14.19
CA ARG A 252 6.51 -6.60 14.89
C ARG A 252 7.80 -6.57 15.73
N SER A 253 8.09 -7.63 16.48
CA SER A 253 9.31 -7.72 17.30
C SER A 253 10.60 -7.70 16.49
N TRP A 254 10.56 -8.10 15.21
CA TRP A 254 11.68 -7.98 14.28
C TRP A 254 11.84 -6.57 13.69
N GLY A 255 10.89 -5.66 13.95
CA GLY A 255 10.93 -4.28 13.46
C GLY A 255 10.12 -4.03 12.18
N VAL A 256 9.28 -5.00 11.75
CA VAL A 256 8.28 -4.75 10.70
C VAL A 256 7.31 -3.68 11.17
N LYS A 257 7.04 -2.66 10.35
CA LYS A 257 6.28 -1.45 10.73
C LYS A 257 4.80 -1.54 10.47
N GLY A 258 4.33 -2.50 9.69
CA GLY A 258 2.91 -2.65 9.36
C GLY A 258 2.62 -3.73 8.35
N GLY A 259 1.35 -3.81 7.95
CA GLY A 259 0.95 -4.68 6.86
C GLY A 259 -0.54 -4.75 6.61
N THR A 260 -0.90 -5.31 5.44
CA THR A 260 -2.31 -5.49 5.05
C THR A 260 -2.93 -6.74 5.66
N THR A 261 -4.19 -6.60 6.09
CA THR A 261 -5.02 -7.70 6.56
C THR A 261 -6.46 -7.59 6.04
N ASN A 262 -7.11 -8.73 5.82
CA ASN A 262 -8.53 -8.77 5.44
C ASN A 262 -9.47 -8.57 6.63
N ASP A 263 -9.00 -8.79 7.87
CA ASP A 263 -9.76 -8.55 9.11
C ASP A 263 -8.83 -8.26 10.29
N TYR A 264 -9.21 -7.33 11.14
CA TYR A 264 -8.47 -6.90 12.33
C TYR A 264 -8.78 -7.74 13.59
N GLN A 265 -9.90 -8.46 13.62
CA GLN A 265 -10.41 -9.12 14.83
C GLN A 265 -9.46 -10.13 15.48
N TRP A 266 -8.54 -10.67 14.70
CA TRP A 266 -7.61 -11.70 15.14
C TRP A 266 -6.40 -11.17 15.90
N PHE A 267 -6.26 -9.84 16.01
CA PHE A 267 -5.12 -9.22 16.66
C PHE A 267 -5.49 -8.74 18.06
N GLU A 268 -5.45 -9.66 19.04
CA GLU A 268 -5.84 -9.41 20.43
C GLU A 268 -5.06 -8.26 21.09
N TRP A 269 -3.81 -8.04 20.67
CA TRP A 269 -2.96 -6.96 21.19
C TRP A 269 -3.45 -5.55 20.78
N LEU A 270 -4.27 -5.42 19.74
CA LEU A 270 -4.89 -4.12 19.38
C LEU A 270 -5.93 -3.66 20.41
N LYS A 271 -6.43 -4.59 21.24
CA LYS A 271 -7.49 -4.33 22.23
C LYS A 271 -6.95 -3.87 23.57
N LYS A 272 -5.62 -3.92 23.74
CA LYS A 272 -4.89 -3.51 24.95
C LYS A 272 -4.44 -2.06 24.83
#